data_fb301b740458b8f9ebdefdadad9e8873
#
_entry.id   fb301b740458b8f9ebdefdadad9e8873
#
_cell.length_a   1.000
_cell.length_b   1.000
_cell.length_c   1.000
_cell.angle_alpha   90.00
_cell.angle_beta   90.00
_cell.angle_gamma   90.00
#
_symmetry.space_group_name_H-M   'P 1'
#
loop_
_entity.id
_entity.type
_entity.pdbx_description
1 polymer ?
#
loop_
_entity_poly.entity_id
_entity_poly.type
_entity_poly.pdbx_seq_one_letter_code
_entity_poly.pdbx_strand_id
1 'polypeptide(L)'
;STGVSATYIGENTDDNAQDITFGQRRLTARKLRALVAVSNDLIRNSSPEADTIVRDDLAGALAEAEDLSFIRGTGIGDNPKGMRYWASSVVNGTGTTAAQIEADLIGMVSRLTAAKKGQLRAPRWFMSSRSYFKLYSLRYAISSDPVSLVFPEIRNSSPMLLGYPVSVTDQIPITLSPGTVTEIYLADMGDAIIGEEMGITIAFSSEAAFRDASGTLQSAYSLDLSVLRAIAKHDFIMRRDVSVE
;
A
#
# COMPACT_ATOMS: atom_id res chain seq x y z
N SER A 1 -5.73 -20.10 10.23
CA SER A 1 -5.45 -21.10 11.28
C SER A 1 -6.29 -20.78 12.52
N THR A 2 -7.04 -21.73 12.98
CA THR A 2 -7.74 -21.64 14.27
C THR A 2 -6.70 -21.85 15.36
N GLY A 3 -6.57 -20.90 16.28
CA GLY A 3 -5.65 -21.03 17.42
C GLY A 3 -6.25 -22.01 18.45
N VAL A 4 -5.37 -22.59 19.25
CA VAL A 4 -5.79 -23.41 20.41
C VAL A 4 -6.41 -22.49 21.46
N SER A 5 -7.57 -22.86 22.00
CA SER A 5 -8.15 -22.24 23.19
C SER A 5 -7.87 -23.09 24.40
N ALA A 6 -7.53 -22.49 25.54
CA ALA A 6 -7.36 -23.17 26.81
C ALA A 6 -8.57 -22.87 27.67
N THR A 7 -9.11 -23.89 28.33
CA THR A 7 -10.23 -23.81 29.28
C THR A 7 -9.80 -24.33 30.65
N TYR A 8 -10.30 -23.71 31.71
CA TYR A 8 -10.14 -24.26 33.06
C TYR A 8 -11.15 -25.40 33.26
N ILE A 9 -10.66 -26.56 33.59
CA ILE A 9 -11.50 -27.76 33.82
C ILE A 9 -11.48 -28.12 35.30
N GLY A 10 -12.65 -28.57 35.80
CA GLY A 10 -12.77 -29.10 37.15
C GLY A 10 -12.19 -30.51 37.26
N GLU A 11 -11.94 -30.93 38.49
CA GLU A 11 -11.48 -32.31 38.78
C GLU A 11 -12.52 -33.32 38.26
N ASN A 12 -12.06 -34.31 37.47
CA ASN A 12 -12.93 -35.34 36.89
C ASN A 12 -13.79 -34.91 35.69
N THR A 13 -13.39 -33.89 34.92
CA THR A 13 -14.07 -33.46 33.69
C THR A 13 -13.18 -33.73 32.47
N ASP A 14 -13.73 -34.38 31.45
CA ASP A 14 -13.00 -34.63 30.19
C ASP A 14 -12.85 -33.35 29.37
N ASP A 15 -11.67 -33.11 28.80
CA ASP A 15 -11.41 -32.03 27.84
C ASP A 15 -11.47 -32.56 26.42
N ASN A 16 -12.06 -31.80 25.52
CA ASN A 16 -12.13 -32.13 24.12
C ASN A 16 -10.84 -31.63 23.40
N ALA A 17 -10.12 -32.56 22.78
CA ALA A 17 -8.98 -32.21 21.92
C ALA A 17 -9.46 -31.29 20.79
N GLN A 18 -8.70 -30.22 20.59
CA GLN A 18 -8.98 -29.25 19.50
C GLN A 18 -8.08 -29.52 18.29
N ASP A 19 -8.68 -29.59 17.12
CA ASP A 19 -7.97 -29.73 15.87
C ASP A 19 -7.36 -28.39 15.43
N ILE A 20 -6.06 -28.36 15.15
CA ILE A 20 -5.36 -27.22 14.61
C ILE A 20 -5.39 -27.32 13.08
N THR A 21 -6.00 -26.35 12.43
CA THR A 21 -5.95 -26.23 10.98
C THR A 21 -4.84 -25.29 10.53
N PHE A 22 -3.93 -25.78 9.69
CA PHE A 22 -2.87 -25.00 9.09
C PHE A 22 -3.31 -24.50 7.70
N GLY A 23 -3.28 -23.18 7.51
CA GLY A 23 -3.45 -22.57 6.19
C GLY A 23 -2.09 -22.36 5.51
N GLN A 24 -2.02 -22.60 4.22
CA GLN A 24 -0.85 -22.31 3.41
C GLN A 24 -1.05 -20.98 2.64
N ARG A 25 -0.04 -20.13 2.65
CA ARG A 25 0.03 -18.93 1.80
C ARG A 25 1.16 -19.11 0.80
N ARG A 26 0.91 -18.78 -0.45
CA ARG A 26 1.89 -18.88 -1.54
C ARG A 26 2.18 -17.48 -2.08
N LEU A 27 3.46 -17.13 -2.16
CA LEU A 27 3.99 -16.00 -2.91
C LEU A 27 4.30 -16.47 -4.33
N THR A 28 3.91 -15.66 -5.31
CA THR A 28 4.22 -15.91 -6.72
C THR A 28 4.80 -14.64 -7.30
N ALA A 29 6.12 -14.60 -7.48
CA ALA A 29 6.80 -13.41 -7.96
C ALA A 29 6.22 -12.91 -9.28
N ARG A 30 5.78 -11.67 -9.26
CA ARG A 30 5.20 -10.96 -10.40
C ARG A 30 6.24 -10.01 -10.99
N LYS A 31 6.23 -9.88 -12.30
CA LYS A 31 7.22 -9.07 -13.02
C LYS A 31 6.71 -7.64 -13.19
N LEU A 32 7.37 -6.70 -12.54
CA LEU A 32 7.22 -5.27 -12.81
C LEU A 32 8.28 -4.85 -13.82
N ARG A 33 7.89 -4.10 -14.85
CA ARG A 33 8.79 -3.67 -15.91
C ARG A 33 8.48 -2.23 -16.33
N ALA A 34 9.52 -1.43 -16.45
CA ALA A 34 9.48 -0.12 -17.09
C ALA A 34 10.45 -0.09 -18.27
N LEU A 35 10.10 0.66 -19.32
CA LEU A 35 10.88 0.81 -20.55
C LEU A 35 10.86 2.26 -20.96
N VAL A 36 12.03 2.84 -21.20
CA VAL A 36 12.20 4.22 -21.68
C VAL A 36 13.13 4.22 -22.87
N ALA A 37 12.74 4.91 -23.93
CA ALA A 37 13.59 5.19 -25.10
C ALA A 37 14.12 6.63 -25.00
N VAL A 38 15.43 6.80 -25.13
CA VAL A 38 16.12 8.09 -25.03
C VAL A 38 16.94 8.29 -26.30
N SER A 39 16.94 9.52 -26.86
CA SER A 39 17.76 9.86 -28.04
C SER A 39 19.24 9.81 -27.68
N ASN A 40 20.03 9.21 -28.57
CA ASN A 40 21.48 9.18 -28.44
C ASN A 40 22.11 10.58 -28.51
N ASP A 41 21.49 11.51 -29.25
CA ASP A 41 21.92 12.90 -29.28
C ASP A 41 21.74 13.57 -27.91
N LEU A 42 20.66 13.26 -27.19
CA LEU A 42 20.47 13.75 -25.82
C LEU A 42 21.57 13.21 -24.90
N ILE A 43 21.91 11.94 -25.01
CA ILE A 43 22.94 11.30 -24.18
C ILE A 43 24.34 11.88 -24.52
N ARG A 44 24.63 12.15 -25.81
CA ARG A 44 25.93 12.66 -26.24
C ARG A 44 26.12 14.15 -25.94
N ASN A 45 25.04 14.94 -26.05
CA ASN A 45 25.11 16.40 -25.94
C ASN A 45 24.76 16.91 -24.53
N SER A 46 24.23 16.06 -23.67
CA SER A 46 23.96 16.41 -22.26
C SER A 46 25.17 16.10 -21.38
N SER A 47 25.21 16.74 -20.21
CA SER A 47 26.20 16.42 -19.19
C SER A 47 26.05 14.94 -18.70
N PRO A 48 27.10 14.33 -18.11
CA PRO A 48 27.02 12.98 -17.53
C PRO A 48 25.85 12.78 -16.54
N GLU A 49 25.24 13.86 -16.08
CA GLU A 49 24.08 13.86 -15.16
C GLU A 49 22.78 13.38 -15.81
N ALA A 50 22.63 13.50 -17.15
CA ALA A 50 21.39 13.10 -17.81
C ALA A 50 21.10 11.59 -17.72
N ASP A 51 22.12 10.75 -17.83
CA ASP A 51 21.96 9.30 -17.63
C ASP A 51 21.50 8.96 -16.21
N THR A 52 22.03 9.69 -15.22
CA THR A 52 21.62 9.54 -13.81
C THR A 52 20.16 9.94 -13.61
N ILE A 53 19.75 11.09 -14.17
CA ILE A 53 18.37 11.58 -14.09
C ILE A 53 17.39 10.54 -14.68
N VAL A 54 17.69 10.00 -15.85
CA VAL A 54 16.81 8.99 -16.48
C VAL A 54 16.73 7.70 -15.65
N ARG A 55 17.83 7.29 -15.03
CA ARG A 55 17.85 6.11 -14.14
C ARG A 55 17.03 6.35 -12.87
N ASP A 56 17.15 7.53 -12.29
CA ASP A 56 16.42 7.91 -11.08
C ASP A 56 14.92 8.03 -11.37
N ASP A 57 14.53 8.63 -12.49
CA ASP A 57 13.13 8.69 -12.94
C ASP A 57 12.55 7.28 -13.18
N LEU A 58 13.34 6.39 -13.77
CA LEU A 58 12.92 5.02 -14.03
C LEU A 58 12.75 4.24 -12.73
N ALA A 59 13.65 4.43 -11.77
CA ALA A 59 13.55 3.83 -10.44
C ALA A 59 12.35 4.40 -9.66
N GLY A 60 12.12 5.70 -9.74
CA GLY A 60 10.95 6.38 -9.16
C GLY A 60 9.64 5.83 -9.72
N ALA A 61 9.53 5.71 -11.04
CA ALA A 61 8.33 5.17 -11.69
C ALA A 61 8.06 3.71 -11.29
N LEU A 62 9.11 2.89 -11.09
CA LEU A 62 8.95 1.53 -10.58
C LEU A 62 8.45 1.54 -9.13
N ALA A 63 9.02 2.38 -8.27
CA ALA A 63 8.62 2.49 -6.87
C ALA A 63 7.16 2.94 -6.73
N GLU A 64 6.72 3.91 -7.52
CA GLU A 64 5.32 4.35 -7.56
C GLU A 64 4.37 3.24 -8.00
N ALA A 65 4.73 2.49 -9.05
CA ALA A 65 3.92 1.39 -9.54
C ALA A 65 3.87 0.21 -8.53
N GLU A 66 4.96 -0.03 -7.80
CA GLU A 66 5.04 -1.01 -6.73
C GLU A 66 4.14 -0.63 -5.56
N ASP A 67 4.24 0.61 -5.07
CA ASP A 67 3.41 1.14 -4.00
C ASP A 67 1.92 1.05 -4.35
N LEU A 68 1.54 1.49 -5.56
CA LEU A 68 0.16 1.39 -6.04
C LEU A 68 -0.33 -0.07 -6.05
N SER A 69 0.52 -0.99 -6.51
CA SER A 69 0.16 -2.41 -6.59
C SER A 69 0.04 -3.06 -5.21
N PHE A 70 0.88 -2.69 -4.24
CA PHE A 70 0.81 -3.19 -2.88
C PHE A 70 -0.37 -2.61 -2.09
N ILE A 71 -0.81 -1.40 -2.42
CA ILE A 71 -2.00 -0.80 -1.82
C ILE A 71 -3.27 -1.33 -2.48
N ARG A 72 -3.38 -1.27 -3.82
CA ARG A 72 -4.63 -1.51 -4.55
C ARG A 72 -4.55 -2.54 -5.68
N GLY A 73 -3.47 -3.31 -5.79
CA GLY A 73 -3.37 -4.38 -6.78
C GLY A 73 -4.53 -5.36 -6.65
N THR A 74 -5.11 -5.76 -7.77
CA THR A 74 -6.33 -6.59 -7.80
C THR A 74 -6.07 -8.06 -7.51
N GLY A 75 -4.84 -8.53 -7.61
CA GLY A 75 -4.50 -9.95 -7.54
C GLY A 75 -4.90 -10.75 -8.79
N ILE A 76 -5.43 -10.08 -9.82
CA ILE A 76 -5.86 -10.72 -11.08
C ILE A 76 -4.78 -10.54 -12.15
N GLY A 77 -4.53 -11.59 -12.93
CA GLY A 77 -3.49 -11.60 -13.95
C GLY A 77 -2.10 -11.45 -13.33
N ASP A 78 -1.32 -10.49 -13.80
CA ASP A 78 0.06 -10.24 -13.37
C ASP A 78 0.17 -9.23 -12.22
N ASN A 79 -0.94 -8.73 -11.67
CA ASN A 79 -0.91 -7.80 -10.55
C ASN A 79 -0.87 -8.53 -9.21
N PRO A 80 -0.01 -8.12 -8.24
CA PRO A 80 -0.07 -8.62 -6.87
C PRO A 80 -1.41 -8.27 -6.22
N LYS A 81 -1.77 -9.00 -5.17
CA LYS A 81 -2.97 -8.70 -4.38
C LYS A 81 -2.62 -7.68 -3.31
N GLY A 82 -3.07 -6.44 -3.49
CA GLY A 82 -2.80 -5.33 -2.58
C GLY A 82 -3.64 -5.34 -1.29
N MET A 83 -3.26 -4.48 -0.34
CA MET A 83 -3.92 -4.33 0.97
C MET A 83 -5.44 -4.17 0.85
N ARG A 84 -5.91 -3.39 -0.14
CA ARG A 84 -7.34 -3.17 -0.41
C ARG A 84 -8.14 -4.47 -0.54
N TYR A 85 -7.56 -5.46 -1.19
CA TYR A 85 -8.20 -6.76 -1.45
C TYR A 85 -7.90 -7.82 -0.38
N TRP A 86 -6.99 -7.51 0.55
CA TRP A 86 -6.79 -8.28 1.77
C TRP A 86 -7.67 -7.78 2.92
N ALA A 87 -8.28 -6.60 2.79
CA ALA A 87 -9.16 -6.06 3.82
C ALA A 87 -10.30 -7.02 4.12
N SER A 88 -10.51 -7.30 5.39
CA SER A 88 -11.57 -8.19 5.87
C SER A 88 -12.94 -7.55 5.79
N SER A 89 -13.00 -6.25 5.95
CA SER A 89 -14.21 -5.45 5.77
C SER A 89 -13.91 -4.12 5.08
N VAL A 90 -14.90 -3.62 4.39
CA VAL A 90 -14.88 -2.30 3.76
C VAL A 90 -16.11 -1.57 4.24
N VAL A 91 -15.90 -0.52 5.00
CA VAL A 91 -16.98 0.27 5.59
C VAL A 91 -16.99 1.65 4.97
N ASN A 92 -18.15 2.08 4.54
CA ASN A 92 -18.33 3.46 4.09
C ASN A 92 -18.37 4.38 5.31
N GLY A 93 -17.71 5.54 5.22
CA GLY A 93 -17.77 6.56 6.25
C GLY A 93 -19.21 7.00 6.52
N THR A 94 -19.56 7.20 7.78
CA THR A 94 -20.92 7.55 8.21
C THR A 94 -21.27 9.01 7.98
N GLY A 95 -20.26 9.87 7.76
CA GLY A 95 -20.45 11.27 7.46
C GLY A 95 -19.19 12.12 7.49
N THR A 96 -19.37 13.44 7.54
CA THR A 96 -18.28 14.42 7.42
C THR A 96 -18.06 15.24 8.69
N THR A 97 -18.87 15.03 9.73
CA THR A 97 -18.70 15.71 11.02
C THR A 97 -17.56 15.13 11.83
N ALA A 98 -16.96 15.91 12.71
CA ALA A 98 -15.85 15.48 13.54
C ALA A 98 -16.17 14.20 14.33
N ALA A 99 -17.32 14.14 14.98
CA ALA A 99 -17.76 13.01 15.77
C ALA A 99 -17.99 11.73 14.93
N GLN A 100 -18.50 11.86 13.72
CA GLN A 100 -18.69 10.73 12.80
C GLN A 100 -17.37 10.17 12.31
N ILE A 101 -16.45 11.04 11.89
CA ILE A 101 -15.11 10.64 11.46
C ILE A 101 -14.36 9.94 12.59
N GLU A 102 -14.42 10.50 13.81
CA GLU A 102 -13.80 9.89 14.98
C GLU A 102 -14.38 8.51 15.29
N ALA A 103 -15.72 8.38 15.28
CA ALA A 103 -16.40 7.11 15.52
C ALA A 103 -16.03 6.05 14.45
N ASP A 104 -15.94 6.44 13.19
CA ASP A 104 -15.55 5.55 12.09
C ASP A 104 -14.12 5.02 12.28
N LEU A 105 -13.17 5.91 12.62
CA LEU A 105 -11.77 5.53 12.86
C LEU A 105 -11.61 4.65 14.09
N ILE A 106 -12.29 4.96 15.19
CA ILE A 106 -12.33 4.11 16.39
C ILE A 106 -12.94 2.74 16.05
N GLY A 107 -13.98 2.73 15.22
CA GLY A 107 -14.60 1.51 14.71
C GLY A 107 -13.62 0.61 13.95
N MET A 108 -12.76 1.17 13.10
CA MET A 108 -11.71 0.42 12.41
C MET A 108 -10.72 -0.21 13.40
N VAL A 109 -10.23 0.56 14.36
CA VAL A 109 -9.32 0.06 15.41
C VAL A 109 -9.97 -1.07 16.22
N SER A 110 -11.23 -0.88 16.59
CA SER A 110 -11.99 -1.90 17.36
C SER A 110 -12.15 -3.21 16.59
N ARG A 111 -12.53 -3.14 15.29
CA ARG A 111 -12.67 -4.32 14.44
C ARG A 111 -11.34 -5.05 14.26
N LEU A 112 -10.28 -4.33 13.90
CA LEU A 112 -8.96 -4.93 13.73
C LEU A 112 -8.46 -5.59 15.02
N THR A 113 -8.61 -4.91 16.16
CA THR A 113 -8.22 -5.44 17.48
C THR A 113 -9.02 -6.68 17.86
N ALA A 114 -10.33 -6.68 17.63
CA ALA A 114 -11.20 -7.84 17.87
C ALA A 114 -10.84 -9.01 16.97
N ALA A 115 -10.63 -8.79 15.68
CA ALA A 115 -10.24 -9.82 14.71
C ALA A 115 -8.88 -10.46 15.03
N LYS A 116 -7.97 -9.69 15.60
CA LYS A 116 -6.63 -10.14 16.05
C LYS A 116 -6.59 -10.60 17.50
N LYS A 117 -7.73 -10.63 18.20
CA LYS A 117 -7.81 -10.95 19.65
C LYS A 117 -6.84 -10.12 20.49
N GLY A 118 -6.70 -8.84 20.19
CA GLY A 118 -5.80 -7.91 20.86
C GLY A 118 -4.32 -8.04 20.53
N GLN A 119 -3.93 -8.94 19.64
CA GLN A 119 -2.51 -9.20 19.28
C GLN A 119 -2.10 -8.43 18.05
N LEU A 120 -2.04 -7.11 18.14
CA LEU A 120 -1.46 -6.25 17.10
C LEU A 120 0.06 -6.20 17.27
N ARG A 121 0.80 -6.31 16.16
CA ARG A 121 2.27 -6.30 16.16
C ARG A 121 2.85 -4.97 15.71
N ALA A 122 2.42 -4.46 14.56
CA ALA A 122 2.88 -3.23 13.98
C ALA A 122 1.74 -2.52 13.22
N PRO A 123 0.66 -2.12 13.90
CA PRO A 123 -0.47 -1.45 13.26
C PRO A 123 -0.02 -0.09 12.71
N ARG A 124 -0.50 0.25 11.51
CA ARG A 124 -0.17 1.49 10.83
C ARG A 124 -1.35 1.96 9.97
N TRP A 125 -1.57 3.26 9.99
CA TRP A 125 -2.52 3.94 9.12
C TRP A 125 -1.89 4.27 7.77
N PHE A 126 -2.67 4.10 6.69
CA PHE A 126 -2.32 4.56 5.36
C PHE A 126 -3.45 5.43 4.83
N MET A 127 -3.10 6.61 4.36
CA MET A 127 -4.08 7.57 3.85
C MET A 127 -3.45 8.51 2.82
N SER A 128 -4.30 9.13 2.00
CA SER A 128 -3.87 10.16 1.06
C SER A 128 -3.53 11.47 1.76
N SER A 129 -2.70 12.30 1.13
CA SER A 129 -2.36 13.66 1.61
C SER A 129 -3.62 14.46 1.92
N ARG A 130 -4.65 14.37 1.08
CA ARG A 130 -5.94 15.04 1.29
C ARG A 130 -6.62 14.61 2.59
N SER A 131 -6.67 13.31 2.86
CA SER A 131 -7.25 12.80 4.11
C SER A 131 -6.44 13.22 5.33
N TYR A 132 -5.12 13.15 5.23
CA TYR A 132 -4.23 13.58 6.28
C TYR A 132 -4.46 15.03 6.67
N PHE A 133 -4.45 15.98 5.71
CA PHE A 133 -4.67 17.39 6.00
C PHE A 133 -6.12 17.68 6.44
N LYS A 134 -7.10 16.89 6.01
CA LYS A 134 -8.46 16.97 6.55
C LYS A 134 -8.50 16.64 8.04
N LEU A 135 -7.86 15.53 8.46
CA LEU A 135 -7.79 15.14 9.87
C LEU A 135 -6.94 16.14 10.69
N TYR A 136 -5.85 16.64 10.10
CA TYR A 136 -4.99 17.66 10.71
C TYR A 136 -5.75 18.96 11.05
N SER A 137 -6.71 19.34 10.20
CA SER A 137 -7.52 20.56 10.36
C SER A 137 -8.81 20.35 11.13
N LEU A 138 -9.17 19.11 11.47
CA LEU A 138 -10.46 18.76 12.04
C LEU A 138 -10.60 19.30 13.49
N ARG A 139 -11.71 19.98 13.74
CA ARG A 139 -12.05 20.56 15.04
C ARG A 139 -13.44 20.14 15.47
N TYR A 140 -13.67 20.07 16.77
CA TYR A 140 -15.02 19.92 17.30
C TYR A 140 -15.79 21.21 17.10
N ALA A 141 -17.04 21.08 16.66
CA ALA A 141 -17.98 22.20 16.59
C ALA A 141 -18.62 22.42 17.98
N ILE A 142 -17.83 22.94 18.95
CA ILE A 142 -18.33 23.29 20.27
C ILE A 142 -18.53 24.82 20.33
N SER A 143 -19.72 25.23 20.73
CA SER A 143 -20.12 26.64 20.73
C SER A 143 -19.27 27.54 21.65
N SER A 144 -18.60 26.97 22.64
CA SER A 144 -17.81 27.69 23.66
C SER A 144 -16.30 27.62 23.49
N ASP A 145 -15.76 26.69 22.67
CA ASP A 145 -14.33 26.57 22.41
C ASP A 145 -14.03 26.09 20.97
N PRO A 146 -13.83 27.02 20.02
CA PRO A 146 -13.54 26.70 18.64
C PRO A 146 -12.11 26.16 18.43
N VAL A 147 -11.31 25.98 19.46
CA VAL A 147 -9.87 25.65 19.39
C VAL A 147 -9.60 24.15 19.55
N SER A 148 -10.56 23.38 20.05
CA SER A 148 -10.33 21.96 20.34
C SER A 148 -10.14 21.13 19.05
N LEU A 149 -8.93 20.61 18.88
CA LEU A 149 -8.58 19.68 17.80
C LEU A 149 -9.06 18.28 18.15
N VAL A 150 -9.58 17.55 17.14
CA VAL A 150 -10.01 16.18 17.32
C VAL A 150 -8.79 15.25 17.48
N PHE A 151 -7.76 15.45 16.67
CA PHE A 151 -6.55 14.63 16.65
C PHE A 151 -5.29 15.50 16.79
N PRO A 152 -4.94 15.96 18.00
CA PRO A 152 -3.75 16.80 18.19
C PRO A 152 -2.44 16.06 17.91
N GLU A 153 -2.40 14.76 18.15
CA GLU A 153 -1.23 13.89 17.99
C GLU A 153 -0.76 13.72 16.52
N ILE A 154 -1.64 13.99 15.55
CA ILE A 154 -1.28 13.93 14.12
C ILE A 154 -0.31 15.06 13.71
N ARG A 155 -0.18 16.10 14.55
CA ARG A 155 0.67 17.28 14.32
C ARG A 155 2.10 17.11 14.82
N ASN A 156 2.40 16.02 15.48
CA ASN A 156 3.73 15.74 15.98
C ASN A 156 4.71 15.48 14.82
N SER A 157 6.00 15.59 15.09
CA SER A 157 7.07 15.26 14.12
C SER A 157 6.98 13.83 13.59
N SER A 158 6.45 12.91 14.40
CA SER A 158 6.04 11.57 13.99
C SER A 158 4.52 11.49 14.10
N PRO A 159 3.78 11.66 13.01
CA PRO A 159 2.33 11.74 13.07
C PRO A 159 1.73 10.41 13.54
N MET A 160 0.87 10.51 14.54
CA MET A 160 0.13 9.38 15.09
C MET A 160 -1.36 9.65 15.04
N LEU A 161 -2.14 8.60 14.90
CA LEU A 161 -3.60 8.65 14.91
C LEU A 161 -4.12 7.52 15.79
N LEU A 162 -4.85 7.87 16.85
CA LEU A 162 -5.34 6.90 17.84
C LEU A 162 -4.22 5.98 18.38
N GLY A 163 -3.04 6.54 18.62
CA GLY A 163 -1.88 5.81 19.15
C GLY A 163 -1.09 4.99 18.13
N TYR A 164 -1.45 5.02 16.84
CA TYR A 164 -0.73 4.29 15.77
C TYR A 164 -0.11 5.24 14.76
N PRO A 165 1.08 4.90 14.20
CA PRO A 165 1.77 5.75 13.24
C PRO A 165 0.99 5.87 11.92
N VAL A 166 1.11 7.03 11.28
CA VAL A 166 0.48 7.36 10.01
C VAL A 166 1.52 7.38 8.90
N SER A 167 1.21 6.71 7.79
CA SER A 167 1.93 6.82 6.53
C SER A 167 1.04 7.52 5.51
N VAL A 168 1.56 8.60 4.94
CA VAL A 168 0.87 9.35 3.89
C VAL A 168 1.44 8.91 2.54
N THR A 169 0.56 8.60 1.60
CA THR A 169 0.94 8.22 0.24
C THR A 169 -0.09 8.75 -0.76
N ASP A 170 0.38 9.28 -1.87
CA ASP A 170 -0.47 9.77 -2.94
C ASP A 170 -0.92 8.66 -3.92
N GLN A 171 -0.46 7.41 -3.70
CA GLN A 171 -0.91 6.24 -4.46
C GLN A 171 -2.34 5.78 -4.06
N ILE A 172 -2.91 6.35 -2.99
CA ILE A 172 -4.31 6.15 -2.63
C ILE A 172 -5.17 7.15 -3.43
N PRO A 173 -6.08 6.68 -4.30
CA PRO A 173 -6.90 7.56 -5.13
C PRO A 173 -7.77 8.51 -4.30
N ILE A 174 -7.89 9.74 -4.78
CA ILE A 174 -8.72 10.78 -4.15
C ILE A 174 -9.98 11.10 -4.97
N THR A 175 -10.18 10.40 -6.08
CA THR A 175 -11.26 10.63 -7.07
C THR A 175 -12.13 9.39 -7.27
N LEU A 176 -12.28 8.56 -6.22
CA LEU A 176 -13.19 7.41 -6.29
C LEU A 176 -14.64 7.87 -6.46
N SER A 177 -15.48 7.00 -7.03
CA SER A 177 -16.89 7.32 -7.28
C SER A 177 -17.62 7.72 -5.99
N PRO A 178 -18.35 8.85 -5.98
CA PRO A 178 -18.76 9.73 -7.08
C PRO A 178 -17.76 10.85 -7.46
N GLY A 179 -16.46 10.68 -7.26
CA GLY A 179 -15.42 11.61 -7.76
C GLY A 179 -14.70 12.43 -6.67
N THR A 180 -15.13 12.33 -5.42
CA THR A 180 -14.53 13.07 -4.28
C THR A 180 -14.15 12.17 -3.10
N VAL A 181 -14.35 10.86 -3.24
CA VAL A 181 -14.12 9.87 -2.19
C VAL A 181 -12.67 9.39 -2.20
N THR A 182 -12.14 9.08 -1.05
CA THR A 182 -10.82 8.47 -0.85
C THR A 182 -10.93 7.36 0.18
N GLU A 183 -9.90 6.55 0.31
CA GLU A 183 -9.84 5.44 1.24
C GLU A 183 -8.81 5.71 2.34
N ILE A 184 -9.07 5.16 3.52
CA ILE A 184 -8.13 5.11 4.64
C ILE A 184 -8.01 3.63 5.01
N TYR A 185 -6.79 3.17 5.21
CA TYR A 185 -6.51 1.80 5.61
C TYR A 185 -5.86 1.76 6.98
N LEU A 186 -6.23 0.78 7.77
CA LEU A 186 -5.53 0.40 8.99
C LEU A 186 -5.03 -1.04 8.82
N ALA A 187 -3.74 -1.23 8.77
CA ALA A 187 -3.14 -2.54 8.55
C ALA A 187 -2.13 -2.88 9.65
N ASP A 188 -2.11 -4.16 10.06
CA ASP A 188 -1.05 -4.69 10.91
C ASP A 188 0.12 -5.14 10.03
N MET A 189 1.10 -4.26 9.86
CA MET A 189 2.28 -4.50 9.04
C MET A 189 3.18 -5.63 9.56
N GLY A 190 2.99 -6.06 10.80
CA GLY A 190 3.67 -7.26 11.32
C GLY A 190 3.23 -8.58 10.65
N ASP A 191 2.13 -8.55 9.91
CA ASP A 191 1.63 -9.68 9.12
C ASP A 191 1.86 -9.47 7.60
N ALA A 192 2.39 -8.34 7.17
CA ALA A 192 2.75 -8.09 5.77
C ALA A 192 4.04 -8.84 5.42
N ILE A 193 4.03 -9.55 4.31
CA ILE A 193 5.19 -10.28 3.79
C ILE A 193 5.38 -9.87 2.34
N ILE A 194 6.57 -9.35 2.05
CA ILE A 194 7.01 -9.07 0.68
C ILE A 194 8.00 -10.16 0.31
N GLY A 195 7.74 -10.85 -0.80
CA GLY A 195 8.66 -11.82 -1.38
C GLY A 195 9.33 -11.21 -2.59
N GLU A 196 10.64 -11.06 -2.54
CA GLU A 196 11.46 -10.56 -3.64
C GLU A 196 12.24 -11.72 -4.26
N GLU A 197 12.03 -11.96 -5.56
CA GLU A 197 12.80 -12.93 -6.34
C GLU A 197 13.99 -12.24 -7.00
N MET A 198 13.78 -11.02 -7.50
CA MET A 198 14.79 -10.24 -8.18
C MET A 198 14.61 -8.76 -7.87
N GLY A 199 15.63 -8.12 -7.34
CA GLY A 199 15.72 -6.68 -7.18
C GLY A 199 15.73 -5.93 -8.52
N ILE A 200 15.72 -4.61 -8.47
CA ILE A 200 15.70 -3.76 -9.67
C ILE A 200 16.95 -4.02 -10.51
N THR A 201 16.76 -4.46 -11.74
CA THR A 201 17.83 -4.66 -12.71
C THR A 201 17.59 -3.75 -13.90
N ILE A 202 18.54 -2.86 -14.20
CA ILE A 202 18.49 -1.96 -15.34
C ILE A 202 19.39 -2.49 -16.45
N ALA A 203 18.83 -2.63 -17.65
CA ALA A 203 19.54 -3.05 -18.85
C ALA A 203 19.41 -1.98 -19.94
N PHE A 204 20.50 -1.77 -20.70
CA PHE A 204 20.61 -0.82 -21.77
C PHE A 204 20.75 -1.56 -23.11
N SER A 205 20.13 -1.04 -24.18
CA SER A 205 20.28 -1.57 -25.52
C SER A 205 20.05 -0.47 -26.58
N SER A 206 20.95 -0.38 -27.55
CA SER A 206 20.82 0.47 -28.74
C SER A 206 20.18 -0.24 -29.95
N GLU A 207 20.00 -1.56 -29.86
CA GLU A 207 19.49 -2.40 -30.96
C GLU A 207 18.07 -2.92 -30.70
N ALA A 208 17.46 -2.51 -29.58
CA ALA A 208 16.16 -3.00 -29.17
C ALA A 208 15.04 -2.53 -30.12
N ALA A 209 14.05 -3.38 -30.35
CA ALA A 209 12.75 -2.98 -30.85
C ALA A 209 11.79 -2.74 -29.69
N PHE A 210 11.01 -1.67 -29.75
CA PHE A 210 10.02 -1.32 -28.72
C PHE A 210 8.72 -0.83 -29.37
N ARG A 211 7.64 -0.79 -28.61
CA ARG A 211 6.39 -0.18 -29.04
C ARG A 211 6.29 1.23 -28.44
N ASP A 212 5.97 2.19 -29.32
CA ASP A 212 5.69 3.55 -28.88
C ASP A 212 4.32 3.67 -28.16
N ALA A 213 3.98 4.88 -27.72
CA ALA A 213 2.71 5.15 -27.03
C ALA A 213 1.47 4.85 -27.89
N SER A 214 1.61 4.84 -29.22
CA SER A 214 0.55 4.46 -30.17
C SER A 214 0.47 2.95 -30.41
N GLY A 215 1.37 2.16 -29.83
CA GLY A 215 1.48 0.71 -30.02
C GLY A 215 2.23 0.29 -31.29
N THR A 216 2.79 1.25 -32.06
CA THR A 216 3.56 0.98 -33.28
C THR A 216 4.95 0.46 -32.94
N LEU A 217 5.39 -0.59 -33.63
CA LEU A 217 6.71 -1.15 -33.44
C LEU A 217 7.77 -0.22 -34.03
N GLN A 218 8.70 0.21 -33.18
CA GLN A 218 9.82 1.06 -33.53
C GLN A 218 11.15 0.32 -33.33
N SER A 219 12.14 0.65 -34.11
CA SER A 219 13.51 0.15 -33.96
C SER A 219 14.40 1.26 -33.38
N ALA A 220 15.02 0.97 -32.23
CA ALA A 220 15.95 1.91 -31.62
C ALA A 220 17.13 2.25 -32.56
N TYR A 221 17.63 1.26 -33.28
CA TYR A 221 18.72 1.42 -34.23
C TYR A 221 18.39 2.41 -35.38
N SER A 222 17.20 2.29 -35.97
CA SER A 222 16.80 3.13 -37.11
C SER A 222 16.48 4.58 -36.72
N LEU A 223 16.16 4.82 -35.44
CA LEU A 223 15.79 6.13 -34.91
C LEU A 223 16.90 6.79 -34.06
N ASP A 224 18.11 6.21 -34.06
CA ASP A 224 19.22 6.61 -33.19
C ASP A 224 18.81 6.81 -31.72
N LEU A 225 18.10 5.79 -31.17
CA LEU A 225 17.64 5.77 -29.80
C LEU A 225 18.37 4.70 -28.99
N SER A 226 18.46 4.93 -27.72
CA SER A 226 18.86 3.94 -26.72
C SER A 226 17.68 3.60 -25.82
N VAL A 227 17.46 2.32 -25.55
CA VAL A 227 16.36 1.83 -24.73
C VAL A 227 16.89 1.35 -23.40
N LEU A 228 16.40 1.95 -22.32
CA LEU A 228 16.63 1.48 -20.95
C LEU A 228 15.40 0.66 -20.50
N ARG A 229 15.68 -0.49 -19.91
CA ARG A 229 14.67 -1.38 -19.37
C ARG A 229 15.00 -1.68 -17.92
N ALA A 230 14.08 -1.36 -17.02
CA ALA A 230 14.16 -1.78 -15.63
C ALA A 230 13.15 -2.92 -15.37
N ILE A 231 13.58 -3.91 -14.61
CA ILE A 231 12.77 -5.08 -14.22
C ILE A 231 12.98 -5.31 -12.73
N ALA A 232 11.85 -5.54 -12.03
CA ALA A 232 11.83 -6.08 -10.68
C ALA A 232 10.85 -7.26 -10.62
N LYS A 233 11.06 -8.18 -9.70
CA LYS A 233 10.13 -9.30 -9.47
C LYS A 233 9.87 -9.46 -7.98
N HIS A 234 8.65 -9.23 -7.59
CA HIS A 234 8.20 -9.31 -6.20
C HIS A 234 6.73 -9.74 -6.12
N ASP A 235 6.29 -10.06 -4.93
CA ASP A 235 4.89 -10.30 -4.60
C ASP A 235 4.62 -9.84 -3.18
N PHE A 236 3.36 -9.54 -2.88
CA PHE A 236 2.89 -9.05 -1.59
C PHE A 236 1.75 -9.91 -1.07
N ILE A 237 1.84 -10.35 0.17
CA ILE A 237 0.75 -11.03 0.86
C ILE A 237 0.59 -10.56 2.29
N MET A 238 -0.64 -10.66 2.78
CA MET A 238 -0.93 -10.57 4.22
C MET A 238 -1.00 -11.99 4.80
N ARG A 239 -0.27 -12.23 5.89
CA ARG A 239 -0.23 -13.52 6.57
C ARG A 239 -1.61 -13.99 7.01
N ARG A 240 -2.48 -13.06 7.40
CA ARG A 240 -3.86 -13.30 7.84
C ARG A 240 -4.81 -12.42 7.06
N ASP A 241 -6.00 -12.93 6.72
CA ASP A 241 -7.04 -12.16 6.03
C ASP A 241 -7.62 -11.02 6.89
N VAL A 242 -7.49 -11.11 8.20
CA VAL A 242 -8.00 -10.14 9.18
C VAL A 242 -6.97 -9.09 9.61
N SER A 243 -5.95 -8.85 8.81
CA SER A 243 -4.86 -7.94 9.17
C SER A 243 -5.01 -6.53 8.57
N VAL A 244 -6.08 -6.28 7.82
CA VAL A 244 -6.39 -4.98 7.18
C VAL A 244 -7.86 -4.64 7.36
N GLU A 245 -8.14 -3.38 7.68
CA GLU A 245 -9.45 -2.73 7.74
C GLU A 245 -9.48 -1.47 6.85
#